data_a7e31015ce2509802a58135f94781966
#
_entry.id   a7e31015ce2509802a58135f94781966
#
_cell.length_a   1.000
_cell.length_b   1.000
_cell.length_c   1.000
_cell.angle_alpha   90.00
_cell.angle_beta   90.00
_cell.angle_gamma   90.00
#
_symmetry.space_group_name_H-M   'P 1'
#
loop_
_entity.id
_entity.type
_entity.pdbx_description
1 polymer ?
#
loop_
_entity_poly.entity_id
_entity_poly.type
_entity_poly.pdbx_seq_one_letter_code
_entity_poly.pdbx_strand_id
1 'polypeptide(L)'
;DKSRVGVCIDTCHMFTAGYDIRTKEAYDKTWDEFGKIVGFEYLSGMHINDSKPELGSRVDRHDSLGEGKIGWDSFKFLMNDSRMDDIPLILETIDESIWAKEIETLYSFVENSSTTK
;
A
#
# COMPACT_ATOMS: atom_id res chain seq x y z
N ASP A 1 -16.63 -19.41 7.37
CA ASP A 1 -16.63 -18.77 8.67
C ASP A 1 -15.75 -17.51 8.62
N LYS A 2 -16.37 -16.36 8.73
CA LYS A 2 -15.68 -15.07 8.61
C LYS A 2 -14.63 -14.84 9.70
N SER A 3 -14.77 -15.47 10.84
CA SER A 3 -13.78 -15.32 11.92
C SER A 3 -12.45 -15.98 11.60
N ARG A 4 -12.42 -16.79 10.56
CA ARG A 4 -11.26 -17.59 10.19
C ARG A 4 -10.64 -17.18 8.86
N VAL A 5 -11.10 -16.10 8.25
CA VAL A 5 -10.59 -15.63 6.98
C VAL A 5 -10.03 -14.22 7.13
N GLY A 6 -9.05 -13.92 6.30
CA GLY A 6 -8.46 -12.59 6.22
C GLY A 6 -8.06 -12.30 4.77
N VAL A 7 -7.81 -11.04 4.51
CA VAL A 7 -7.43 -10.56 3.18
C VAL A 7 -6.03 -9.98 3.26
N CYS A 8 -5.19 -10.35 2.31
CA CYS A 8 -3.89 -9.75 2.12
C CYS A 8 -3.90 -9.02 0.77
N ILE A 9 -3.56 -7.75 0.78
CA ILE A 9 -3.59 -6.93 -0.44
C ILE A 9 -2.18 -6.60 -0.88
N ASP A 10 -1.92 -6.75 -2.19
CA ASP A 10 -0.68 -6.36 -2.84
C ASP A 10 -0.94 -5.04 -3.57
N THR A 11 -0.15 -4.00 -3.24
CA THR A 11 -0.38 -2.67 -3.82
C THR A 11 -0.18 -2.64 -5.33
N CYS A 12 0.80 -3.39 -5.85
CA CYS A 12 0.99 -3.50 -7.29
C CYS A 12 -0.21 -4.18 -7.94
N HIS A 13 -0.65 -5.28 -7.35
CA HIS A 13 -1.77 -6.06 -7.91
C HIS A 13 -3.06 -5.24 -7.96
N MET A 14 -3.39 -4.55 -6.87
CA MET A 14 -4.61 -3.72 -6.84
C MET A 14 -4.53 -2.58 -7.86
N PHE A 15 -3.36 -1.98 -8.02
CA PHE A 15 -3.14 -0.89 -8.96
C PHE A 15 -3.36 -1.37 -10.40
N THR A 16 -2.76 -2.50 -10.77
CA THR A 16 -2.89 -3.05 -12.12
C THR A 16 -4.29 -3.60 -12.39
N ALA A 17 -5.03 -3.92 -11.34
CA ALA A 17 -6.44 -4.31 -11.46
C ALA A 17 -7.37 -3.10 -11.68
N GLY A 18 -6.87 -1.89 -11.55
CA GLY A 18 -7.62 -0.68 -11.85
C GLY A 18 -7.95 0.21 -10.66
N TYR A 19 -7.41 -0.08 -9.49
CA TYR A 19 -7.66 0.73 -8.29
C TYR A 19 -6.55 1.76 -8.11
N ASP A 20 -6.84 3.00 -8.45
CA ASP A 20 -5.86 4.08 -8.37
C ASP A 20 -5.65 4.54 -6.94
N ILE A 21 -4.39 4.72 -6.56
CA ILE A 21 -4.01 5.19 -5.22
C ILE A 21 -2.98 6.32 -5.30
N ARG A 22 -2.80 6.92 -6.48
CA ARG A 22 -1.73 7.89 -6.72
C ARG A 22 -2.00 9.29 -6.20
N THR A 23 -3.26 9.65 -6.04
CA THR A 23 -3.63 10.94 -5.45
C THR A 23 -4.38 10.68 -4.15
N LYS A 24 -4.40 11.69 -3.26
CA LYS A 24 -5.10 11.53 -1.99
C LYS A 24 -6.58 11.22 -2.21
N GLU A 25 -7.19 11.89 -3.17
CA GLU A 25 -8.60 11.67 -3.50
C GLU A 25 -8.86 10.25 -4.01
N ALA A 26 -8.06 9.79 -4.96
CA ALA A 26 -8.20 8.44 -5.51
C ALA A 26 -7.89 7.38 -4.46
N TYR A 27 -6.88 7.63 -3.64
CA TYR A 27 -6.49 6.75 -2.54
C TYR A 27 -7.65 6.57 -1.55
N ASP A 28 -8.23 7.68 -1.09
CA ASP A 28 -9.32 7.61 -0.13
C ASP A 28 -10.55 6.92 -0.72
N LYS A 29 -10.87 7.21 -1.97
CA LYS A 29 -12.00 6.58 -2.65
C LYS A 29 -11.82 5.06 -2.72
N THR A 30 -10.63 4.62 -3.11
CA THR A 30 -10.33 3.19 -3.22
C THR A 30 -10.50 2.49 -1.87
N TRP A 31 -9.94 3.07 -0.81
CA TRP A 31 -10.02 2.44 0.51
C TRP A 31 -11.41 2.56 1.15
N ASP A 32 -12.15 3.63 0.85
CA ASP A 32 -13.54 3.72 1.29
C ASP A 32 -14.38 2.60 0.68
N GLU A 33 -14.16 2.30 -0.60
CA GLU A 33 -14.86 1.19 -1.25
C GLU A 33 -14.48 -0.15 -0.61
N PHE A 34 -13.21 -0.34 -0.32
CA PHE A 34 -12.75 -1.56 0.37
C PHE A 34 -13.46 -1.71 1.71
N GLY A 35 -13.53 -0.62 2.48
CA GLY A 35 -14.19 -0.63 3.78
C GLY A 35 -15.66 -0.99 3.70
N LYS A 36 -16.34 -0.57 2.64
CA LYS A 36 -17.76 -0.86 2.45
C LYS A 36 -18.02 -2.28 1.94
N ILE A 37 -17.16 -2.76 1.06
CA ILE A 37 -17.39 -4.06 0.40
C ILE A 37 -16.83 -5.21 1.21
N VAL A 38 -15.63 -5.06 1.74
CA VAL A 38 -14.93 -6.13 2.48
C VAL A 38 -14.91 -5.85 3.97
N GLY A 39 -14.46 -4.66 4.35
CA GLY A 39 -14.29 -4.27 5.75
C GLY A 39 -12.85 -4.37 6.20
N PHE A 40 -12.36 -3.33 6.87
CA PHE A 40 -10.97 -3.29 7.35
C PHE A 40 -10.68 -4.34 8.41
N GLU A 41 -11.69 -4.82 9.10
CA GLU A 41 -11.52 -5.88 10.09
C GLU A 41 -11.01 -7.19 9.47
N TYR A 42 -11.19 -7.35 8.16
CA TYR A 42 -10.69 -8.53 7.45
C TYR A 42 -9.31 -8.32 6.83
N LEU A 43 -8.77 -7.12 6.88
CA LEU A 43 -7.46 -6.84 6.31
C LEU A 43 -6.38 -7.34 7.26
N SER A 44 -5.69 -8.41 6.85
CA SER A 44 -4.70 -9.09 7.68
C SER A 44 -3.27 -8.68 7.40
N GLY A 45 -3.02 -8.11 6.24
CA GLY A 45 -1.67 -7.68 5.87
C GLY A 45 -1.66 -7.09 4.47
N MET A 46 -0.54 -6.47 4.13
CA MET A 46 -0.33 -5.93 2.78
C MET A 46 1.07 -6.22 2.32
N HIS A 47 1.20 -6.54 1.05
CA HIS A 47 2.48 -6.60 0.37
C HIS A 47 2.70 -5.26 -0.31
N ILE A 48 3.81 -4.62 -0.03
CA ILE A 48 4.10 -3.26 -0.48
C ILE A 48 5.04 -3.30 -1.66
N ASN A 49 4.54 -2.91 -2.83
CA ASN A 49 5.30 -2.92 -4.08
C ASN A 49 4.87 -1.77 -4.96
N ASP A 50 5.83 -1.21 -5.72
CA ASP A 50 5.46 -0.34 -6.82
C ASP A 50 5.16 -1.18 -8.05
N SER A 51 4.74 -0.57 -9.13
CA SER A 51 4.26 -1.27 -10.31
C SER A 51 4.97 -0.78 -11.56
N LYS A 52 5.55 -1.72 -12.32
CA LYS A 52 6.13 -1.38 -13.63
C LYS A 52 5.06 -1.04 -14.65
N PRO A 53 3.98 -1.84 -14.77
CA PRO A 53 2.93 -1.54 -15.74
C PRO A 53 1.96 -0.47 -15.24
N GLU A 54 1.14 0.01 -16.16
CA GLU A 54 0.17 1.07 -15.93
C GLU A 54 -1.04 0.58 -15.14
N LEU A 55 -1.79 1.57 -14.62
CA LEU A 55 -3.07 1.33 -13.96
C LEU A 55 -4.00 0.53 -14.89
N GLY A 56 -4.59 -0.51 -14.34
CA GLY A 56 -5.57 -1.30 -15.08
C GLY A 56 -5.01 -2.25 -16.14
N SER A 57 -3.68 -2.37 -16.20
CA SER A 57 -3.01 -3.20 -17.21
C SER A 57 -3.24 -4.70 -17.02
N ARG A 58 -3.54 -5.11 -15.81
CA ARG A 58 -3.68 -6.52 -15.39
C ARG A 58 -2.39 -7.33 -15.54
N VAL A 59 -1.25 -6.65 -15.55
CA VAL A 59 0.07 -7.28 -15.58
C VAL A 59 0.71 -7.08 -14.23
N ASP A 60 1.01 -8.16 -13.53
CA ASP A 60 1.58 -8.11 -12.19
C ASP A 60 3.11 -8.14 -12.27
N ARG A 61 3.71 -6.96 -12.23
CA ARG A 61 5.17 -6.80 -12.21
C ARG A 61 5.55 -5.76 -11.17
N HIS A 62 6.23 -6.21 -10.14
CA HIS A 62 6.67 -5.34 -9.06
C HIS A 62 7.82 -4.44 -9.49
N ASP A 63 7.92 -3.30 -8.83
CA ASP A 63 9.06 -2.39 -8.98
C ASP A 63 9.46 -1.88 -7.61
N SER A 64 10.64 -1.31 -7.53
CA SER A 64 11.11 -0.67 -6.31
C SER A 64 10.24 0.54 -5.99
N LEU A 65 10.04 0.81 -4.72
CA LEU A 65 9.16 1.91 -4.30
C LEU A 65 9.65 3.23 -4.89
N GLY A 66 8.71 3.98 -5.46
CA GLY A 66 8.98 5.26 -6.08
C GLY A 66 9.49 5.19 -7.51
N GLU A 67 9.87 4.00 -7.98
CA GLU A 67 10.44 3.83 -9.32
C GLU A 67 9.40 3.39 -10.35
N GLY A 68 8.22 3.04 -9.91
CA GLY A 68 7.15 2.55 -10.78
C GLY A 68 6.05 3.57 -11.02
N LYS A 69 4.94 3.08 -11.51
CA LYS A 69 3.79 3.93 -11.90
C LYS A 69 2.95 4.37 -10.72
N ILE A 70 3.10 3.74 -9.56
CA ILE A 70 2.39 4.14 -8.35
C ILE A 70 3.03 5.39 -7.74
N GLY A 71 4.34 5.34 -7.51
CA GLY A 71 5.10 6.47 -6.98
C GLY A 71 5.07 6.59 -5.47
N TRP A 72 5.97 7.40 -4.92
CA TRP A 72 6.15 7.55 -3.48
C TRP A 72 4.95 8.16 -2.75
N ASP A 73 4.21 9.06 -3.40
CA ASP A 73 3.09 9.75 -2.73
C ASP A 73 2.06 8.76 -2.19
N SER A 74 1.77 7.70 -2.94
CA SER A 74 0.84 6.67 -2.50
C SER A 74 1.29 6.00 -1.21
N PHE A 75 2.59 5.74 -1.11
CA PHE A 75 3.13 5.10 0.09
C PHE A 75 3.20 6.07 1.26
N LYS A 76 3.35 7.36 0.98
CA LYS A 76 3.25 8.39 2.02
C LYS A 76 1.84 8.43 2.59
N PHE A 77 0.82 8.35 1.75
CA PHE A 77 -0.56 8.29 2.22
C PHE A 77 -0.77 7.03 3.08
N LEU A 78 -0.24 5.91 2.62
CA LEU A 78 -0.39 4.64 3.33
C LEU A 78 0.21 4.70 4.73
N MET A 79 1.41 5.26 4.85
CA MET A 79 2.11 5.32 6.14
C MET A 79 1.44 6.25 7.14
N ASN A 80 0.57 7.15 6.67
CA ASN A 80 -0.15 8.09 7.53
C ASN A 80 -1.65 7.78 7.63
N ASP A 81 -2.05 6.60 7.19
CA ASP A 81 -3.45 6.19 7.18
C ASP A 81 -3.76 5.38 8.43
N SER A 82 -4.55 5.97 9.34
CA SER A 82 -4.91 5.30 10.59
C SER A 82 -5.71 4.01 10.39
N ARG A 83 -6.36 3.86 9.24
CA ARG A 83 -7.08 2.63 8.91
C ARG A 83 -6.13 1.44 8.78
N MET A 84 -4.85 1.70 8.57
CA MET A 84 -3.81 0.68 8.39
C MET A 84 -3.02 0.42 9.66
N ASP A 85 -3.41 1.03 10.79
CA ASP A 85 -2.70 0.81 12.05
C ASP A 85 -2.73 -0.66 12.41
N ASP A 86 -1.58 -1.17 12.86
CA ASP A 86 -1.39 -2.57 13.25
C ASP A 86 -1.54 -3.59 12.12
N ILE A 87 -1.60 -3.14 10.86
CA ILE A 87 -1.59 -4.04 9.71
C ILE A 87 -0.14 -4.28 9.29
N PRO A 88 0.32 -5.53 9.24
CA PRO A 88 1.67 -5.82 8.74
C PRO A 88 1.84 -5.39 7.30
N LEU A 89 2.90 -4.64 7.03
CA LEU A 89 3.27 -4.18 5.69
C LEU A 89 4.58 -4.86 5.31
N ILE A 90 4.54 -5.69 4.28
CA ILE A 90 5.65 -6.54 3.89
C ILE A 90 6.16 -6.13 2.50
N LEU A 91 7.45 -5.79 2.42
CA LEU A 91 8.06 -5.46 1.13
C LEU A 91 8.31 -6.71 0.31
N GLU A 92 7.98 -6.64 -0.97
CA GLU A 92 8.28 -7.69 -1.93
C GLU A 92 8.88 -7.10 -3.21
N THR A 93 9.49 -5.92 -3.10
CA THR A 93 10.09 -5.27 -4.25
C THR A 93 11.28 -6.08 -4.78
N ILE A 94 11.64 -5.79 -6.03
CA ILE A 94 12.52 -6.67 -6.82
C ILE A 94 14.00 -6.64 -6.43
N ASP A 95 14.44 -5.59 -5.74
CA ASP A 95 15.85 -5.42 -5.39
C ASP A 95 16.02 -5.47 -3.87
N GLU A 96 16.33 -6.64 -3.35
CA GLU A 96 16.48 -6.81 -1.92
C GLU A 96 17.67 -6.04 -1.33
N SER A 97 18.62 -5.64 -2.16
CA SER A 97 19.76 -4.86 -1.67
C SER A 97 19.36 -3.47 -1.17
N ILE A 98 18.18 -2.97 -1.57
CA ILE A 98 17.72 -1.67 -1.14
C ILE A 98 16.51 -1.74 -0.20
N TRP A 99 16.10 -2.93 0.23
CA TRP A 99 14.94 -3.07 1.11
C TRP A 99 15.08 -2.28 2.41
N ALA A 100 16.26 -2.31 3.03
CA ALA A 100 16.48 -1.55 4.27
C ALA A 100 16.29 -0.06 4.03
N LYS A 101 16.75 0.46 2.91
CA LYS A 101 16.58 1.86 2.55
C LYS A 101 15.12 2.19 2.25
N GLU A 102 14.42 1.28 1.57
CA GLU A 102 12.99 1.47 1.30
C GLU A 102 12.19 1.55 2.60
N ILE A 103 12.48 0.66 3.54
CA ILE A 103 11.84 0.66 4.85
C ILE A 103 12.13 1.97 5.59
N GLU A 104 13.38 2.40 5.58
CA GLU A 104 13.77 3.66 6.21
C GLU A 104 13.01 4.84 5.61
N THR A 105 12.88 4.87 4.28
CA THR A 105 12.15 5.93 3.59
C THR A 105 10.67 5.90 3.97
N LEU A 106 10.06 4.71 4.04
CA LEU A 106 8.67 4.59 4.46
C LEU A 106 8.46 5.17 5.86
N TYR A 107 9.31 4.82 6.80
CA TYR A 107 9.19 5.37 8.15
C TYR A 107 9.41 6.88 8.19
N SER A 108 10.23 7.42 7.28
CA SER A 108 10.46 8.86 7.22
C SER A 108 9.20 9.64 6.83
N PHE A 109 8.24 8.99 6.20
CA PHE A 109 6.99 9.63 5.80
C PHE A 109 5.99 9.77 6.92
N VAL A 110 6.17 9.04 8.01
CA VAL A 110 5.21 9.07 9.11
C VAL A 110 5.18 10.45 9.74
N GLU A 111 4.02 11.09 9.65
CA GLU A 111 3.78 12.37 10.30
C GLU A 111 3.50 12.04 11.75
N ASN A 112 4.54 12.18 12.53
CA ASN A 112 4.52 11.65 13.86
C ASN A 112 3.96 12.64 14.86
N SER A 113 2.67 12.53 15.14
CA SER A 113 2.06 13.35 16.18
C SER A 113 2.72 13.09 17.53
N SER A 114 3.37 11.96 17.69
CA SER A 114 4.10 11.67 18.93
C SER A 114 5.33 12.56 19.09
N THR A 115 5.89 13.07 17.99
CA THR A 115 7.01 14.01 18.07
C THR A 115 6.56 15.39 18.48
N THR A 116 5.27 15.65 18.45
CA THR A 116 4.73 16.94 18.85
C THR A 116 4.40 16.99 20.34
N LYS A 117 4.60 15.91 20.96
CA LYS A 117 4.33 15.81 22.39
C LYS A 117 5.36 16.54 23.23
#